data_c68552e015de99340ebfb9337fda8954
#
_entry.id   c68552e015de99340ebfb9337fda8954
#
_cell.length_a   1.000
_cell.length_b   1.000
_cell.length_c   1.000
_cell.angle_alpha   90.00
_cell.angle_beta   90.00
_cell.angle_gamma   90.00
#
_symmetry.space_group_name_H-M   'P 1'
#
loop_
_entity.id
_entity.type
_entity.pdbx_description
1 polymer ?
#
loop_
_entity_poly.entity_id
_entity_poly.type
_entity_poly.pdbx_seq_one_letter_code
_entity_poly.pdbx_strand_id
1 'polypeptide(L)'
;MRAKPSKQALLPVALIAAVSFATTAFVAQAADWAPKKPVEFVIMAGPGGGADKMARLMQTVIQKRGFSPKPFIPVNKPGGSGAEALIHMKTKQKDDHVVMVTLNSFYTTPLRQPKLGVDPLLFKPVARMAEDTFILWVHKDSGITNIDEFVAAAKAAGSKWTMAGTGKGGEDELLTAFLNKTYGLEMKYVPFKGGGRVAKELAGKHANSTVNNPSEAIGFYESGDVVPIVTFTGERLPLFPDTPTMTDVGKPYSYYMQRSVVGTPGMSDAAYEFYRGVFKKVYDSEEWQEYMKKKSLLGEFITGDDLLDYWKVNNDTHRKLLTEIGEIK
;
A
#
# COMPACT_ATOMS: atom_id res chain seq x y z
N MET A 1 -76.26 71.43 -26.80
CA MET A 1 -75.56 70.49 -27.63
C MET A 1 -75.01 69.37 -26.70
N ARG A 2 -75.50 68.15 -26.89
CA ARG A 2 -75.26 67.01 -25.95
C ARG A 2 -74.02 66.24 -26.40
N ALA A 3 -73.04 66.09 -25.51
CA ALA A 3 -71.89 65.18 -25.72
C ALA A 3 -72.26 63.79 -25.23
N LYS A 4 -72.00 62.77 -26.05
CA LYS A 4 -72.14 61.33 -25.74
C LYS A 4 -70.97 60.84 -24.95
N PRO A 5 -71.15 59.92 -24.00
CA PRO A 5 -70.05 59.29 -23.28
C PRO A 5 -69.44 58.09 -24.07
N SER A 6 -68.14 57.99 -24.06
CA SER A 6 -67.35 56.89 -24.63
C SER A 6 -67.40 55.65 -23.75
N LYS A 7 -67.60 54.49 -24.37
CA LYS A 7 -67.55 53.16 -23.72
C LYS A 7 -66.08 52.74 -23.46
N GLN A 8 -65.71 52.58 -22.21
CA GLN A 8 -64.49 51.95 -21.83
C GLN A 8 -64.69 50.42 -21.89
N ALA A 9 -63.85 49.76 -22.66
CA ALA A 9 -63.76 48.30 -22.75
C ALA A 9 -62.97 47.76 -21.57
N LEU A 10 -63.57 46.87 -20.80
CA LEU A 10 -62.88 46.06 -19.74
C LEU A 10 -62.18 44.87 -20.38
N LEU A 11 -60.90 44.86 -20.27
CA LEU A 11 -60.05 43.66 -20.57
C LEU A 11 -60.08 42.73 -19.36
N PRO A 12 -60.20 41.42 -19.55
CA PRO A 12 -60.09 40.44 -18.44
C PRO A 12 -58.66 40.24 -18.08
N VAL A 13 -58.31 40.40 -16.81
CA VAL A 13 -57.03 40.01 -16.22
C VAL A 13 -57.01 38.52 -16.09
N ALA A 14 -56.24 37.88 -16.94
CA ALA A 14 -55.92 36.40 -16.80
C ALA A 14 -54.93 36.21 -15.64
N LEU A 15 -55.43 35.59 -14.59
CA LEU A 15 -54.62 35.15 -13.42
C LEU A 15 -53.80 33.94 -13.81
N ILE A 16 -52.51 34.14 -14.11
CA ILE A 16 -51.55 33.04 -14.33
C ILE A 16 -51.11 32.55 -12.95
N ALA A 17 -51.66 31.41 -12.51
CA ALA A 17 -51.21 30.70 -11.34
C ALA A 17 -49.91 29.99 -11.70
N ALA A 18 -48.76 30.55 -11.28
CA ALA A 18 -47.46 29.90 -11.36
C ALA A 18 -47.43 28.76 -10.31
N VAL A 19 -47.59 27.51 -10.75
CA VAL A 19 -47.35 26.33 -9.95
C VAL A 19 -45.83 26.14 -9.86
N SER A 20 -45.25 26.64 -8.76
CA SER A 20 -43.85 26.36 -8.42
C SER A 20 -43.75 24.90 -7.98
N PHE A 21 -43.29 24.01 -8.88
CA PHE A 21 -42.81 22.71 -8.51
C PHE A 21 -41.49 22.87 -7.72
N ALA A 22 -41.61 22.87 -6.40
CA ALA A 22 -40.46 22.67 -5.53
C ALA A 22 -39.97 21.24 -5.73
N THR A 23 -38.97 21.06 -6.58
CA THR A 23 -38.17 19.83 -6.62
C THR A 23 -37.40 19.76 -5.31
N THR A 24 -37.98 19.10 -4.31
CA THR A 24 -37.23 18.62 -3.15
C THR A 24 -36.24 17.57 -3.66
N ALA A 25 -34.99 18.01 -3.87
CA ALA A 25 -33.90 17.08 -4.01
C ALA A 25 -33.86 16.26 -2.71
N PHE A 26 -34.34 15.02 -2.77
CA PHE A 26 -34.01 14.01 -1.77
C PHE A 26 -32.50 13.84 -1.83
N VAL A 27 -31.76 14.58 -1.00
CA VAL A 27 -30.42 14.18 -0.59
C VAL A 27 -30.66 12.87 0.17
N ALA A 28 -30.45 11.74 -0.52
CA ALA A 28 -30.40 10.45 0.12
C ALA A 28 -29.31 10.57 1.18
N GLN A 29 -29.71 10.78 2.43
CA GLN A 29 -28.85 10.70 3.59
C GLN A 29 -28.36 9.25 3.58
N ALA A 30 -27.12 9.04 3.15
CA ALA A 30 -26.49 7.72 3.21
C ALA A 30 -26.70 7.25 4.66
N ALA A 31 -27.49 6.22 4.85
CA ALA A 31 -27.76 5.67 6.16
C ALA A 31 -26.39 5.46 6.84
N ASP A 32 -26.22 5.99 8.05
CA ASP A 32 -24.99 5.88 8.84
C ASP A 32 -24.68 4.39 9.07
N TRP A 33 -24.06 3.77 8.07
CA TRP A 33 -23.64 2.39 8.19
C TRP A 33 -22.48 2.32 9.18
N ALA A 34 -22.54 1.37 10.08
CA ALA A 34 -21.44 1.02 10.97
C ALA A 34 -21.42 -0.51 11.15
N PRO A 35 -20.26 -1.08 11.41
CA PRO A 35 -20.16 -2.53 11.60
C PRO A 35 -20.99 -2.98 12.81
N LYS A 36 -21.80 -4.05 12.59
CA LYS A 36 -22.66 -4.66 13.62
C LYS A 36 -22.00 -5.84 14.32
N LYS A 37 -20.95 -6.40 13.74
CA LYS A 37 -20.10 -7.49 14.24
C LYS A 37 -18.63 -7.10 14.13
N PRO A 38 -17.69 -7.81 14.78
CA PRO A 38 -16.25 -7.56 14.61
C PRO A 38 -15.85 -7.55 13.12
N VAL A 39 -14.93 -6.64 12.78
CA VAL A 39 -14.39 -6.51 11.42
C VAL A 39 -13.18 -7.41 11.29
N GLU A 40 -13.19 -8.34 10.35
CA GLU A 40 -12.03 -9.15 10.03
C GLU A 40 -11.00 -8.26 9.30
N PHE A 41 -9.83 -8.08 9.92
CA PHE A 41 -8.75 -7.25 9.40
C PHE A 41 -7.64 -8.14 8.85
N VAL A 42 -7.80 -8.55 7.60
CA VAL A 42 -6.89 -9.46 6.91
C VAL A 42 -5.55 -8.79 6.66
N ILE A 43 -4.47 -9.51 6.91
CA ILE A 43 -3.10 -9.05 6.67
C ILE A 43 -2.45 -9.98 5.66
N MET A 44 -2.08 -9.44 4.50
CA MET A 44 -1.51 -10.16 3.37
C MET A 44 -0.02 -10.55 3.60
N ALA A 45 0.41 -10.61 4.84
CA ALA A 45 1.80 -10.87 5.25
C ALA A 45 1.86 -11.70 6.54
N GLY A 46 3.04 -12.27 6.79
CA GLY A 46 3.32 -13.00 8.02
C GLY A 46 3.42 -12.09 9.25
N PRO A 47 3.26 -12.67 10.45
CA PRO A 47 3.42 -11.95 11.70
C PRO A 47 4.81 -11.32 11.85
N GLY A 48 4.87 -10.11 12.44
CA GLY A 48 6.11 -9.38 12.73
C GLY A 48 6.72 -8.63 11.54
N GLY A 49 6.20 -8.77 10.33
CA GLY A 49 6.57 -7.96 9.17
C GLY A 49 5.97 -6.55 9.20
N GLY A 50 6.39 -5.68 8.27
CA GLY A 50 5.96 -4.28 8.24
C GLY A 50 4.44 -4.12 8.16
N ALA A 51 3.76 -4.88 7.29
CA ALA A 51 2.30 -4.84 7.16
C ALA A 51 1.56 -5.32 8.43
N ASP A 52 2.09 -6.33 9.12
CA ASP A 52 1.51 -6.82 10.36
C ASP A 52 1.62 -5.78 11.49
N LYS A 53 2.82 -5.19 11.65
CA LYS A 53 3.06 -4.12 12.63
C LYS A 53 2.15 -2.92 12.37
N MET A 54 2.02 -2.51 11.10
CA MET A 54 1.16 -1.41 10.68
C MET A 54 -0.32 -1.70 10.97
N ALA A 55 -0.82 -2.88 10.59
CA ALA A 55 -2.21 -3.26 10.81
C ALA A 55 -2.57 -3.28 12.30
N ARG A 56 -1.67 -3.81 13.16
CA ARG A 56 -1.88 -3.84 14.61
C ARG A 56 -1.84 -2.46 15.23
N LEU A 57 -0.99 -1.56 14.73
CA LEU A 57 -1.02 -0.16 15.17
C LEU A 57 -2.36 0.48 14.80
N MET A 58 -2.81 0.37 13.55
CA MET A 58 -4.10 0.90 13.12
C MET A 58 -5.25 0.35 13.98
N GLN A 59 -5.26 -0.97 14.22
CA GLN A 59 -6.24 -1.60 15.10
C GLN A 59 -6.21 -1.01 16.51
N THR A 60 -5.02 -0.81 17.07
CA THR A 60 -4.84 -0.22 18.41
C THR A 60 -5.35 1.22 18.48
N VAL A 61 -5.04 2.04 17.45
CA VAL A 61 -5.52 3.43 17.37
C VAL A 61 -7.05 3.47 17.23
N ILE A 62 -7.63 2.64 16.33
CA ILE A 62 -9.08 2.54 16.17
C ILE A 62 -9.76 2.21 17.48
N GLN A 63 -9.25 1.23 18.23
CA GLN A 63 -9.81 0.80 19.51
C GLN A 63 -9.63 1.87 20.60
N LYS A 64 -8.41 2.39 20.78
CA LYS A 64 -8.08 3.38 21.80
C LYS A 64 -8.87 4.66 21.64
N ARG A 65 -9.06 5.12 20.40
CA ARG A 65 -9.76 6.37 20.05
C ARG A 65 -11.27 6.19 19.81
N GLY A 66 -11.79 4.97 19.85
CA GLY A 66 -13.22 4.69 19.64
C GLY A 66 -13.69 5.02 18.22
N PHE A 67 -12.83 4.87 17.21
CA PHE A 67 -13.18 5.21 15.81
C PHE A 67 -14.14 4.22 15.16
N SER A 68 -14.37 3.05 15.78
CA SER A 68 -15.33 2.05 15.33
C SER A 68 -16.12 1.48 16.51
N PRO A 69 -17.45 1.25 16.37
CA PRO A 69 -18.27 0.61 17.42
C PRO A 69 -17.97 -0.88 17.60
N LYS A 70 -17.24 -1.50 16.68
CA LYS A 70 -16.83 -2.90 16.73
C LYS A 70 -15.32 -3.03 16.58
N PRO A 71 -14.69 -4.00 17.24
CA PRO A 71 -13.26 -4.21 17.13
C PRO A 71 -12.84 -4.70 15.75
N PHE A 72 -11.63 -4.31 15.33
CA PHE A 72 -10.93 -4.89 14.19
C PHE A 72 -10.10 -6.07 14.69
N ILE A 73 -10.20 -7.22 14.04
CA ILE A 73 -9.53 -8.46 14.42
C ILE A 73 -8.45 -8.78 13.37
N PRO A 74 -7.17 -8.55 13.66
CA PRO A 74 -6.08 -8.84 12.72
C PRO A 74 -5.92 -10.35 12.47
N VAL A 75 -5.91 -10.76 11.20
CA VAL A 75 -5.77 -12.14 10.75
C VAL A 75 -4.72 -12.24 9.65
N ASN A 76 -3.58 -12.86 9.95
CA ASN A 76 -2.50 -13.02 8.97
C ASN A 76 -2.81 -14.16 7.98
N LYS A 77 -2.65 -13.90 6.67
CA LYS A 77 -2.81 -14.85 5.57
C LYS A 77 -1.65 -14.73 4.57
N PRO A 78 -0.44 -15.21 4.92
CA PRO A 78 0.76 -14.98 4.13
C PRO A 78 0.98 -15.99 3.00
N GLY A 79 0.17 -17.06 2.93
CA GLY A 79 0.40 -18.18 2.03
C GLY A 79 0.49 -17.80 0.56
N GLY A 80 1.41 -18.43 -0.20
CA GLY A 80 1.56 -18.25 -1.65
C GLY A 80 1.89 -16.83 -2.09
N SER A 81 2.73 -16.10 -1.35
CA SER A 81 3.04 -14.67 -1.60
C SER A 81 1.77 -13.79 -1.60
N GLY A 82 0.86 -14.06 -0.65
CA GLY A 82 -0.41 -13.33 -0.52
C GLY A 82 -1.60 -13.92 -1.28
N ALA A 83 -1.41 -15.00 -2.04
CA ALA A 83 -2.51 -15.67 -2.74
C ALA A 83 -3.62 -16.13 -1.77
N GLU A 84 -3.26 -16.63 -0.59
CA GLU A 84 -4.20 -17.02 0.45
C GLU A 84 -5.13 -15.86 0.86
N ALA A 85 -4.57 -14.67 1.09
CA ALA A 85 -5.34 -13.50 1.44
C ALA A 85 -6.28 -13.07 0.30
N LEU A 86 -5.78 -13.05 -0.94
CA LEU A 86 -6.57 -12.67 -2.12
C LEU A 86 -7.73 -13.62 -2.37
N ILE A 87 -7.51 -14.94 -2.26
CA ILE A 87 -8.56 -15.95 -2.38
C ILE A 87 -9.58 -15.77 -1.25
N HIS A 88 -9.12 -15.57 -0.01
CA HIS A 88 -10.00 -15.33 1.12
C HIS A 88 -10.90 -14.12 0.87
N MET A 89 -10.34 -12.98 0.48
CA MET A 89 -11.11 -11.78 0.15
C MET A 89 -12.11 -12.01 -0.99
N LYS A 90 -11.74 -12.79 -2.01
CA LYS A 90 -12.64 -13.19 -3.10
C LYS A 90 -13.81 -14.04 -2.59
N THR A 91 -13.58 -14.96 -1.66
CA THR A 91 -14.66 -15.77 -1.05
C THR A 91 -15.60 -14.95 -0.17
N LYS A 92 -15.12 -13.79 0.31
CA LYS A 92 -15.86 -12.82 1.12
C LYS A 92 -16.45 -11.65 0.32
N GLN A 93 -16.56 -11.78 -1.02
CA GLN A 93 -17.16 -10.70 -1.82
C GLN A 93 -18.50 -10.25 -1.26
N LYS A 94 -18.74 -8.93 -1.27
CA LYS A 94 -19.93 -8.27 -0.70
C LYS A 94 -20.06 -8.36 0.83
N ASP A 95 -19.07 -8.89 1.56
CA ASP A 95 -19.07 -8.82 3.03
C ASP A 95 -18.45 -7.50 3.49
N ASP A 96 -19.30 -6.62 4.00
CA ASP A 96 -18.93 -5.29 4.49
C ASP A 96 -18.12 -5.33 5.81
N HIS A 97 -17.89 -6.50 6.41
CA HIS A 97 -17.16 -6.65 7.66
C HIS A 97 -15.77 -7.26 7.47
N VAL A 98 -15.23 -7.19 6.25
CA VAL A 98 -13.89 -7.68 5.94
C VAL A 98 -13.12 -6.62 5.17
N VAL A 99 -11.96 -6.23 5.71
CA VAL A 99 -11.01 -5.34 5.03
C VAL A 99 -9.62 -5.95 5.10
N MET A 100 -8.74 -5.59 4.16
CA MET A 100 -7.41 -6.18 4.06
C MET A 100 -6.32 -5.11 3.90
N VAL A 101 -5.21 -5.28 4.63
CA VAL A 101 -3.96 -4.55 4.39
C VAL A 101 -3.19 -5.22 3.27
N THR A 102 -2.77 -4.43 2.27
CA THR A 102 -2.08 -4.91 1.07
C THR A 102 -0.62 -4.50 0.99
N LEU A 103 0.09 -5.19 0.11
CA LEU A 103 1.45 -4.98 -0.37
C LEU A 103 1.44 -4.93 -1.90
N ASN A 104 2.59 -4.77 -2.57
CA ASN A 104 2.65 -4.89 -4.03
C ASN A 104 2.36 -6.32 -4.53
N SER A 105 2.45 -7.33 -3.66
CA SER A 105 1.93 -8.68 -3.97
C SER A 105 0.42 -8.70 -4.28
N PHE A 106 -0.31 -7.63 -3.96
CA PHE A 106 -1.67 -7.38 -4.44
C PHE A 106 -1.76 -7.34 -5.97
N TYR A 107 -0.71 -6.85 -6.64
CA TYR A 107 -0.58 -6.86 -8.12
C TYR A 107 0.20 -8.07 -8.62
N THR A 108 1.38 -8.31 -8.03
CA THR A 108 2.33 -9.29 -8.58
C THR A 108 1.83 -10.72 -8.47
N THR A 109 1.09 -11.05 -7.43
CA THR A 109 0.57 -12.42 -7.24
C THR A 109 -0.50 -12.78 -8.27
N PRO A 110 -1.54 -11.99 -8.54
CA PRO A 110 -2.48 -12.28 -9.63
C PRO A 110 -1.83 -12.31 -11.02
N LEU A 111 -0.86 -11.44 -11.28
CA LEU A 111 -0.12 -11.42 -12.55
C LEU A 111 0.65 -12.71 -12.79
N ARG A 112 1.30 -13.25 -11.76
CA ARG A 112 2.08 -14.50 -11.82
C ARG A 112 1.20 -15.75 -11.73
N GLN A 113 0.06 -15.65 -11.11
CA GLN A 113 -0.86 -16.77 -10.85
C GLN A 113 -2.27 -16.47 -11.40
N PRO A 114 -2.43 -16.28 -12.73
CA PRO A 114 -3.72 -15.87 -13.30
C PRO A 114 -4.85 -16.87 -13.04
N LYS A 115 -4.52 -18.14 -12.74
CA LYS A 115 -5.51 -19.17 -12.36
C LYS A 115 -6.23 -18.88 -11.04
N LEU A 116 -5.74 -17.95 -10.21
CA LEU A 116 -6.47 -17.46 -9.02
C LEU A 116 -7.78 -16.77 -9.40
N GLY A 117 -7.86 -16.24 -10.62
CA GLY A 117 -9.02 -15.49 -11.10
C GLY A 117 -9.36 -14.32 -10.18
N VAL A 118 -8.33 -13.60 -9.71
CA VAL A 118 -8.44 -12.41 -8.88
C VAL A 118 -8.00 -11.21 -9.71
N ASP A 119 -8.88 -10.23 -9.82
CA ASP A 119 -8.55 -8.93 -10.39
C ASP A 119 -8.44 -7.90 -9.26
N PRO A 120 -7.24 -7.33 -9.02
CA PRO A 120 -7.05 -6.31 -7.99
C PRO A 120 -7.94 -5.08 -8.17
N LEU A 121 -8.30 -4.74 -9.40
CA LEU A 121 -9.09 -3.54 -9.70
C LEU A 121 -10.60 -3.69 -9.32
N LEU A 122 -11.04 -4.89 -8.95
CA LEU A 122 -12.40 -5.13 -8.47
C LEU A 122 -12.56 -4.95 -6.96
N PHE A 123 -11.48 -4.78 -6.23
CA PHE A 123 -11.52 -4.51 -4.78
C PHE A 123 -11.94 -3.06 -4.53
N LYS A 124 -12.57 -2.83 -3.36
CA LYS A 124 -12.96 -1.47 -2.97
C LYS A 124 -11.73 -0.68 -2.48
N PRO A 125 -11.40 0.46 -3.12
CA PRO A 125 -10.19 1.24 -2.79
C PRO A 125 -10.41 2.11 -1.54
N VAL A 126 -10.28 1.52 -0.33
CA VAL A 126 -10.60 2.18 0.92
C VAL A 126 -9.62 3.29 1.25
N ALA A 127 -8.34 2.98 1.36
CA ALA A 127 -7.31 3.99 1.62
C ALA A 127 -5.89 3.48 1.30
N ARG A 128 -5.03 4.32 0.73
CA ARG A 128 -3.58 4.18 0.85
C ARG A 128 -3.15 4.92 2.11
N MET A 129 -2.57 4.18 3.04
CA MET A 129 -2.13 4.72 4.33
C MET A 129 -0.69 5.20 4.28
N ALA A 130 0.15 4.59 3.45
CA ALA A 130 1.54 4.95 3.25
C ALA A 130 2.13 4.28 2.01
N GLU A 131 3.33 4.71 1.66
CA GLU A 131 4.28 4.01 0.80
C GLU A 131 5.50 3.62 1.63
N ASP A 132 5.85 2.35 1.60
CA ASP A 132 7.04 1.83 2.28
C ASP A 132 8.24 1.87 1.33
N THR A 133 9.40 2.12 1.88
CA THR A 133 10.64 2.31 1.14
C THR A 133 11.54 1.09 1.27
N PHE A 134 12.58 1.01 0.43
CA PHE A 134 13.56 -0.07 0.45
C PHE A 134 14.98 0.47 0.57
N ILE A 135 15.79 -0.27 1.29
CA ILE A 135 17.23 -0.02 1.45
C ILE A 135 17.97 -1.32 1.17
N LEU A 136 19.09 -1.22 0.47
CA LEU A 136 20.07 -2.30 0.36
C LEU A 136 20.92 -2.32 1.64
N TRP A 137 20.93 -3.46 2.31
CA TRP A 137 21.64 -3.67 3.57
C TRP A 137 22.68 -4.76 3.45
N VAL A 138 23.79 -4.58 4.18
CA VAL A 138 24.81 -5.61 4.41
C VAL A 138 25.09 -5.76 5.90
N HIS A 139 25.70 -6.86 6.31
CA HIS A 139 26.19 -7.01 7.68
C HIS A 139 27.45 -6.16 7.89
N LYS A 140 27.61 -5.54 9.07
CA LYS A 140 28.77 -4.69 9.38
C LYS A 140 30.13 -5.36 9.17
N ASP A 141 30.23 -6.65 9.50
CA ASP A 141 31.48 -7.42 9.38
C ASP A 141 31.83 -7.75 7.92
N SER A 142 31.01 -7.37 6.94
CA SER A 142 31.36 -7.46 5.52
C SER A 142 32.46 -6.45 5.14
N GLY A 143 32.59 -5.37 5.92
CA GLY A 143 33.48 -4.26 5.61
C GLY A 143 33.00 -3.35 4.47
N ILE A 144 31.81 -3.63 3.90
CA ILE A 144 31.22 -2.86 2.78
C ILE A 144 30.52 -1.64 3.34
N THR A 145 30.83 -0.46 2.80
CA THR A 145 30.31 0.82 3.26
C THR A 145 29.60 1.62 2.17
N ASN A 146 29.74 1.24 0.91
CA ASN A 146 29.18 1.95 -0.24
C ASN A 146 28.81 0.99 -1.38
N ILE A 147 28.14 1.53 -2.41
CA ILE A 147 27.63 0.73 -3.54
C ILE A 147 28.75 0.15 -4.40
N ASP A 148 29.88 0.83 -4.56
CA ASP A 148 30.98 0.33 -5.41
C ASP A 148 31.67 -0.87 -4.76
N GLU A 149 31.89 -0.83 -3.46
CA GLU A 149 32.41 -1.96 -2.68
C GLU A 149 31.42 -3.15 -2.70
N PHE A 150 30.11 -2.88 -2.57
CA PHE A 150 29.07 -3.90 -2.70
C PHE A 150 29.12 -4.57 -4.07
N VAL A 151 29.17 -3.79 -5.14
CA VAL A 151 29.24 -4.28 -6.52
C VAL A 151 30.50 -5.10 -6.74
N ALA A 152 31.64 -4.64 -6.26
CA ALA A 152 32.92 -5.39 -6.39
C ALA A 152 32.86 -6.73 -5.67
N ALA A 153 32.38 -6.76 -4.42
CA ALA A 153 32.26 -7.97 -3.64
C ALA A 153 31.24 -8.97 -4.23
N ALA A 154 30.08 -8.48 -4.67
CA ALA A 154 29.05 -9.31 -5.29
C ALA A 154 29.51 -9.89 -6.64
N LYS A 155 30.25 -9.13 -7.47
CA LYS A 155 30.86 -9.62 -8.71
C LYS A 155 31.90 -10.72 -8.43
N ALA A 156 32.76 -10.51 -7.44
CA ALA A 156 33.79 -11.49 -7.08
C ALA A 156 33.17 -12.82 -6.58
N ALA A 157 32.06 -12.76 -5.88
CA ALA A 157 31.36 -13.95 -5.37
C ALA A 157 30.45 -14.63 -6.42
N GLY A 158 29.97 -13.88 -7.42
CA GLY A 158 29.05 -14.38 -8.44
C GLY A 158 27.79 -15.02 -7.84
N SER A 159 27.40 -16.17 -8.32
CA SER A 159 26.20 -16.91 -7.84
C SER A 159 26.30 -17.44 -6.39
N LYS A 160 27.47 -17.30 -5.75
CA LYS A 160 27.63 -17.61 -4.32
C LYS A 160 27.14 -16.46 -3.43
N TRP A 161 26.99 -15.25 -3.98
CA TRP A 161 26.40 -14.13 -3.24
C TRP A 161 24.90 -14.33 -3.07
N THR A 162 24.46 -14.36 -1.82
CA THR A 162 23.04 -14.53 -1.48
C THR A 162 22.39 -13.21 -1.12
N MET A 163 21.28 -12.89 -1.80
CA MET A 163 20.37 -11.80 -1.48
C MET A 163 19.13 -12.38 -0.82
N ALA A 164 18.96 -12.16 0.48
CA ALA A 164 17.76 -12.57 1.18
C ALA A 164 16.60 -11.62 0.91
N GLY A 165 15.37 -12.14 0.78
CA GLY A 165 14.17 -11.34 0.59
C GLY A 165 12.90 -12.11 0.93
N THR A 166 11.74 -11.45 0.77
CA THR A 166 10.44 -12.00 1.11
C THR A 166 9.73 -12.61 -0.10
N GLY A 167 9.28 -13.85 0.04
CA GLY A 167 8.48 -14.50 -1.00
C GLY A 167 9.19 -14.62 -2.34
N LYS A 168 8.47 -15.04 -3.37
CA LYS A 168 8.93 -15.11 -4.75
C LYS A 168 8.08 -14.21 -5.64
N GLY A 169 8.70 -13.46 -6.58
CA GLY A 169 8.04 -12.48 -7.45
C GLY A 169 7.52 -11.25 -6.69
N GLY A 170 8.03 -11.03 -5.48
CA GLY A 170 7.75 -9.85 -4.69
C GLY A 170 8.79 -8.75 -4.89
N GLU A 171 8.66 -7.71 -4.10
CA GLU A 171 9.43 -6.47 -4.18
C GLU A 171 10.95 -6.71 -4.11
N ASP A 172 11.36 -7.54 -3.15
CA ASP A 172 12.77 -7.81 -2.87
C ASP A 172 13.44 -8.56 -4.04
N GLU A 173 12.72 -9.48 -4.69
CA GLU A 173 13.21 -10.19 -5.88
C GLU A 173 13.31 -9.26 -7.09
N LEU A 174 12.32 -8.38 -7.29
CA LEU A 174 12.34 -7.35 -8.33
C LEU A 174 13.54 -6.42 -8.18
N LEU A 175 13.81 -5.95 -6.95
CA LEU A 175 14.96 -5.09 -6.66
C LEU A 175 16.30 -5.85 -6.77
N THR A 176 16.34 -7.13 -6.42
CA THR A 176 17.52 -7.98 -6.64
C THR A 176 17.81 -8.13 -8.13
N ALA A 177 16.78 -8.38 -8.94
CA ALA A 177 16.91 -8.48 -10.39
C ALA A 177 17.33 -7.14 -11.02
N PHE A 178 16.78 -6.02 -10.53
CA PHE A 178 17.22 -4.68 -10.93
C PHE A 178 18.72 -4.47 -10.65
N LEU A 179 19.22 -4.80 -9.47
CA LEU A 179 20.64 -4.68 -9.12
C LEU A 179 21.51 -5.58 -10.00
N ASN A 180 21.10 -6.86 -10.20
CA ASN A 180 21.80 -7.80 -11.07
C ASN A 180 21.93 -7.23 -12.50
N LYS A 181 20.83 -6.74 -13.07
CA LYS A 181 20.81 -6.16 -14.42
C LYS A 181 21.64 -4.88 -14.52
N THR A 182 21.48 -3.98 -13.54
CA THR A 182 22.12 -2.64 -13.56
C THR A 182 23.64 -2.72 -13.46
N TYR A 183 24.16 -3.65 -12.65
CA TYR A 183 25.57 -3.76 -12.35
C TYR A 183 26.25 -5.01 -12.96
N GLY A 184 25.49 -5.83 -13.70
CA GLY A 184 25.99 -7.09 -14.28
C GLY A 184 26.42 -8.09 -13.19
N LEU A 185 25.53 -8.29 -12.19
CA LEU A 185 25.74 -9.21 -11.08
C LEU A 185 24.99 -10.53 -11.30
N GLU A 186 25.40 -11.59 -10.59
CA GLU A 186 24.77 -12.92 -10.62
C GLU A 186 24.34 -13.37 -9.22
N MET A 187 23.86 -12.42 -8.41
CA MET A 187 23.41 -12.72 -7.03
C MET A 187 22.25 -13.71 -7.03
N LYS A 188 22.30 -14.68 -6.12
CA LYS A 188 21.24 -15.66 -5.91
C LYS A 188 20.21 -15.12 -4.93
N TYR A 189 18.97 -14.98 -5.38
CA TYR A 189 17.85 -14.63 -4.51
C TYR A 189 17.42 -15.81 -3.63
N VAL A 190 17.23 -15.57 -2.31
CA VAL A 190 16.81 -16.59 -1.34
C VAL A 190 15.56 -16.07 -0.59
N PRO A 191 14.36 -16.63 -0.86
CA PRO A 191 13.13 -16.17 -0.25
C PRO A 191 12.90 -16.73 1.15
N PHE A 192 12.41 -15.83 2.07
CA PHE A 192 11.98 -16.15 3.42
C PHE A 192 10.53 -15.73 3.68
N LYS A 193 9.95 -16.18 4.80
CA LYS A 193 8.59 -15.84 5.19
C LYS A 193 8.58 -14.53 6.02
N GLY A 194 8.49 -13.37 5.34
CA GLY A 194 8.35 -12.04 5.95
C GLY A 194 9.68 -11.35 6.28
N GLY A 195 9.68 -10.01 6.14
CA GLY A 195 10.89 -9.20 6.19
C GLY A 195 11.57 -9.15 7.54
N GLY A 196 10.84 -9.30 8.65
CA GLY A 196 11.48 -9.45 9.96
C GLY A 196 12.35 -10.72 10.07
N ARG A 197 12.02 -11.80 9.33
CA ARG A 197 12.89 -12.97 9.20
C ARG A 197 14.09 -12.66 8.33
N VAL A 198 13.89 -11.97 7.21
CA VAL A 198 14.96 -11.53 6.29
C VAL A 198 16.02 -10.72 7.04
N ALA A 199 15.58 -9.71 7.82
CA ALA A 199 16.49 -8.90 8.62
C ALA A 199 17.30 -9.73 9.63
N LYS A 200 16.70 -10.75 10.25
CA LYS A 200 17.39 -11.70 11.14
C LYS A 200 18.42 -12.56 10.40
N GLU A 201 18.10 -13.02 9.19
CA GLU A 201 19.05 -13.81 8.38
C GLU A 201 20.28 -12.99 8.01
N LEU A 202 20.12 -11.70 7.70
CA LEU A 202 21.26 -10.80 7.47
C LEU A 202 22.06 -10.57 8.76
N ALA A 203 21.42 -10.22 9.86
CA ALA A 203 22.09 -9.99 11.15
C ALA A 203 22.80 -11.24 11.66
N GLY A 204 22.25 -12.44 11.37
CA GLY A 204 22.86 -13.74 11.68
C GLY A 204 23.93 -14.21 10.67
N LYS A 205 24.25 -13.42 9.64
CA LYS A 205 25.22 -13.74 8.57
C LYS A 205 24.84 -14.97 7.73
N HIS A 206 23.54 -15.30 7.66
CA HIS A 206 23.02 -16.39 6.82
C HIS A 206 22.73 -15.92 5.38
N ALA A 207 22.85 -14.63 5.12
CA ALA A 207 22.80 -14.02 3.80
C ALA A 207 23.87 -12.92 3.70
N ASN A 208 24.35 -12.64 2.50
CA ASN A 208 25.36 -11.60 2.27
C ASN A 208 24.74 -10.20 2.30
N SER A 209 23.53 -10.07 1.79
CA SER A 209 22.81 -8.82 1.71
C SER A 209 21.29 -9.02 1.68
N THR A 210 20.55 -7.95 1.87
CA THR A 210 19.10 -7.91 1.66
C THR A 210 18.64 -6.56 1.16
N VAL A 211 17.57 -6.52 0.37
CA VAL A 211 16.76 -5.32 0.15
C VAL A 211 15.57 -5.43 1.09
N ASN A 212 15.49 -4.57 2.10
CA ASN A 212 14.48 -4.69 3.14
C ASN A 212 13.95 -3.31 3.54
N ASN A 213 12.71 -3.29 4.04
CA ASN A 213 12.11 -2.06 4.51
C ASN A 213 12.80 -1.56 5.78
N PRO A 214 12.98 -0.24 5.97
CA PRO A 214 13.52 0.31 7.21
C PRO A 214 12.81 -0.19 8.45
N SER A 215 11.47 -0.30 8.41
CA SER A 215 10.65 -0.77 9.52
C SER A 215 11.02 -2.15 10.07
N GLU A 216 11.72 -2.97 9.29
CA GLU A 216 12.09 -4.34 9.61
C GLU A 216 13.56 -4.47 10.04
N ALA A 217 14.45 -3.63 9.50
CA ALA A 217 15.88 -3.68 9.75
C ALA A 217 16.39 -2.63 10.76
N ILE A 218 15.60 -1.59 11.09
CA ILE A 218 16.04 -0.45 11.89
C ILE A 218 16.60 -0.84 13.27
N GLY A 219 16.03 -1.86 13.93
CA GLY A 219 16.56 -2.32 15.22
C GLY A 219 17.97 -2.92 15.11
N PHE A 220 18.29 -3.59 14.00
CA PHE A 220 19.64 -4.11 13.73
C PHE A 220 20.60 -3.01 13.27
N TYR A 221 20.08 -1.97 12.63
CA TYR A 221 20.87 -0.77 12.32
C TYR A 221 21.22 0.01 13.59
N GLU A 222 20.25 0.23 14.48
CA GLU A 222 20.47 0.92 15.77
C GLU A 222 21.43 0.15 16.70
N SER A 223 21.42 -1.20 16.65
CA SER A 223 22.41 -2.04 17.35
C SER A 223 23.79 -2.09 16.66
N GLY A 224 23.88 -1.51 15.45
CA GLY A 224 25.12 -1.50 14.67
C GLY A 224 25.46 -2.83 13.99
N ASP A 225 24.51 -3.74 13.81
CA ASP A 225 24.73 -5.05 13.19
C ASP A 225 24.67 -5.01 11.67
N VAL A 226 23.90 -4.08 11.10
CA VAL A 226 23.74 -3.92 9.65
C VAL A 226 24.01 -2.48 9.21
N VAL A 227 24.47 -2.35 7.96
CA VAL A 227 24.84 -1.07 7.33
C VAL A 227 23.95 -0.82 6.12
N PRO A 228 23.31 0.37 6.00
CA PRO A 228 22.58 0.77 4.81
C PRO A 228 23.57 1.22 3.71
N ILE A 229 23.40 0.72 2.50
CA ILE A 229 24.30 0.99 1.37
C ILE A 229 23.71 2.01 0.39
N VAL A 230 22.46 1.81 0.00
CA VAL A 230 21.73 2.69 -0.94
C VAL A 230 20.23 2.57 -0.72
N THR A 231 19.51 3.68 -0.89
CA THR A 231 18.03 3.69 -0.83
C THR A 231 17.43 3.68 -2.24
N PHE A 232 16.28 3.03 -2.38
CA PHE A 232 15.47 3.03 -3.61
C PHE A 232 14.38 4.11 -3.54
N THR A 233 14.77 5.33 -3.18
CA THR A 233 13.87 6.49 -3.03
C THR A 233 14.32 7.63 -3.94
N GLY A 234 13.39 8.53 -4.28
CA GLY A 234 13.69 9.73 -5.08
C GLY A 234 14.58 10.71 -4.32
N GLU A 235 14.45 10.76 -3.00
CA GLU A 235 15.22 11.62 -2.10
C GLU A 235 15.76 10.81 -0.93
N ARG A 236 16.78 11.33 -0.25
CA ARG A 236 17.37 10.69 0.94
C ARG A 236 16.35 10.61 2.07
N LEU A 237 16.36 9.50 2.78
CA LEU A 237 15.47 9.28 3.90
C LEU A 237 15.95 10.05 5.14
N PRO A 238 15.07 10.78 5.86
CA PRO A 238 15.47 11.56 7.05
C PRO A 238 16.14 10.74 8.16
N LEU A 239 15.78 9.45 8.31
CA LEU A 239 16.44 8.56 9.29
C LEU A 239 17.79 8.01 8.80
N PHE A 240 18.11 8.18 7.52
CA PHE A 240 19.33 7.68 6.88
C PHE A 240 19.94 8.77 5.99
N PRO A 241 20.26 9.96 6.55
CA PRO A 241 20.68 11.13 5.76
C PRO A 241 22.00 10.91 5.01
N ASP A 242 22.86 10.06 5.55
CA ASP A 242 24.16 9.73 4.95
C ASP A 242 24.07 8.62 3.91
N THR A 243 22.95 7.89 3.84
CA THR A 243 22.77 6.82 2.86
C THR A 243 22.33 7.42 1.52
N PRO A 244 23.12 7.23 0.44
CA PRO A 244 22.77 7.77 -0.87
C PRO A 244 21.54 7.08 -1.46
N THR A 245 20.86 7.78 -2.37
CA THR A 245 19.82 7.19 -3.23
C THR A 245 20.44 6.52 -4.45
N MET A 246 19.67 5.69 -5.18
CA MET A 246 20.11 5.19 -6.49
C MET A 246 20.40 6.33 -7.49
N THR A 247 19.71 7.47 -7.37
CA THR A 247 19.98 8.67 -8.16
C THR A 247 21.33 9.28 -7.82
N ASP A 248 21.67 9.39 -6.54
CA ASP A 248 22.97 9.94 -6.08
C ASP A 248 24.16 9.15 -6.62
N VAL A 249 23.99 7.84 -6.83
CA VAL A 249 25.03 6.94 -7.38
C VAL A 249 24.95 6.78 -8.90
N GLY A 250 24.24 7.69 -9.60
CA GLY A 250 24.19 7.74 -11.07
C GLY A 250 23.34 6.64 -11.72
N LYS A 251 22.46 6.00 -10.98
CA LYS A 251 21.55 4.95 -11.46
C LYS A 251 20.10 5.28 -11.04
N PRO A 252 19.48 6.33 -11.64
CA PRO A 252 18.19 6.84 -11.19
C PRO A 252 17.12 5.75 -11.25
N TYR A 253 16.68 5.34 -10.07
CA TYR A 253 15.61 4.36 -9.89
C TYR A 253 14.99 4.53 -8.50
N SER A 254 13.67 4.61 -8.46
CA SER A 254 12.92 4.59 -7.19
C SER A 254 11.84 3.51 -7.24
N TYR A 255 11.60 2.89 -6.10
CA TYR A 255 10.62 1.83 -5.96
C TYR A 255 9.96 1.88 -4.59
N TYR A 256 8.64 1.89 -4.56
CA TYR A 256 7.84 1.99 -3.34
C TYR A 256 6.87 0.82 -3.25
N MET A 257 6.59 0.41 -2.03
CA MET A 257 5.55 -0.58 -1.76
C MET A 257 4.33 0.09 -1.15
N GLN A 258 3.18 -0.06 -1.79
CA GLN A 258 1.95 0.45 -1.21
C GLN A 258 1.63 -0.21 0.13
N ARG A 259 1.10 0.59 1.03
CA ARG A 259 0.48 0.18 2.28
C ARG A 259 -0.98 0.64 2.25
N SER A 260 -1.83 -0.13 1.59
CA SER A 260 -3.24 0.23 1.40
C SER A 260 -4.15 -0.67 2.21
N VAL A 261 -5.33 -0.16 2.49
CA VAL A 261 -6.46 -0.93 3.00
C VAL A 261 -7.48 -1.05 1.89
N VAL A 262 -7.94 -2.26 1.63
CA VAL A 262 -8.93 -2.56 0.61
C VAL A 262 -10.15 -3.25 1.22
N GLY A 263 -11.32 -2.97 0.69
CA GLY A 263 -12.54 -3.73 0.98
C GLY A 263 -12.71 -4.90 0.02
N THR A 264 -13.67 -5.77 0.33
CA THR A 264 -14.02 -6.91 -0.54
C THR A 264 -14.53 -6.44 -1.89
N PRO A 265 -14.38 -7.25 -2.97
CA PRO A 265 -15.11 -7.00 -4.21
C PRO A 265 -16.61 -6.87 -3.96
N GLY A 266 -17.21 -5.75 -4.39
CA GLY A 266 -18.63 -5.47 -4.20
C GLY A 266 -19.04 -5.03 -2.78
N MET A 267 -18.08 -4.59 -1.94
CA MET A 267 -18.39 -3.88 -0.69
C MET A 267 -19.33 -2.70 -0.96
N SER A 268 -20.32 -2.49 -0.08
CA SER A 268 -21.28 -1.41 -0.22
C SER A 268 -20.62 -0.03 -0.10
N ASP A 269 -21.21 0.97 -0.77
CA ASP A 269 -20.71 2.35 -0.68
C ASP A 269 -20.84 2.91 0.74
N ALA A 270 -21.85 2.52 1.47
CA ALA A 270 -22.04 2.94 2.86
C ALA A 270 -20.93 2.38 3.78
N ALA A 271 -20.52 1.12 3.61
CA ALA A 271 -19.40 0.54 4.34
C ALA A 271 -18.07 1.18 3.91
N TYR A 272 -17.89 1.43 2.62
CA TYR A 272 -16.72 2.12 2.10
C TYR A 272 -16.54 3.50 2.75
N GLU A 273 -17.59 4.32 2.76
CA GLU A 273 -17.54 5.66 3.36
C GLU A 273 -17.21 5.60 4.87
N PHE A 274 -17.77 4.65 5.59
CA PHE A 274 -17.44 4.41 6.98
C PHE A 274 -15.94 4.11 7.15
N TYR A 275 -15.41 3.12 6.43
CA TYR A 275 -14.01 2.74 6.54
C TYR A 275 -13.06 3.85 6.09
N ARG A 276 -13.38 4.55 5.00
CA ARG A 276 -12.63 5.72 4.56
C ARG A 276 -12.50 6.75 5.68
N GLY A 277 -13.62 7.05 6.37
CA GLY A 277 -13.62 7.94 7.52
C GLY A 277 -12.82 7.43 8.71
N VAL A 278 -12.89 6.14 9.02
CA VAL A 278 -12.10 5.51 10.09
C VAL A 278 -10.61 5.60 9.78
N PHE A 279 -10.18 5.20 8.59
CA PHE A 279 -8.75 5.21 8.22
C PHE A 279 -8.21 6.63 8.02
N LYS A 280 -9.05 7.59 7.62
CA LYS A 280 -8.65 9.02 7.63
C LYS A 280 -8.35 9.51 9.05
N LYS A 281 -9.20 9.20 10.03
CA LYS A 281 -8.95 9.52 11.44
C LYS A 281 -7.69 8.83 11.99
N VAL A 282 -7.42 7.60 11.56
CA VAL A 282 -6.15 6.91 11.91
C VAL A 282 -4.98 7.65 11.30
N TYR A 283 -5.04 7.99 10.00
CA TYR A 283 -3.97 8.69 9.30
C TYR A 283 -3.63 10.03 9.94
N ASP A 284 -4.64 10.80 10.36
CA ASP A 284 -4.48 12.11 11.02
C ASP A 284 -4.06 12.01 12.48
N SER A 285 -4.03 10.80 13.06
CA SER A 285 -3.66 10.62 14.47
C SER A 285 -2.15 10.81 14.70
N GLU A 286 -1.80 11.35 15.85
CA GLU A 286 -0.41 11.51 16.26
C GLU A 286 0.36 10.18 16.25
N GLU A 287 -0.29 9.10 16.72
CA GLU A 287 0.31 7.77 16.75
C GLU A 287 0.70 7.27 15.35
N TRP A 288 -0.13 7.57 14.33
CA TRP A 288 0.17 7.19 12.95
C TRP A 288 1.28 8.05 12.36
N GLN A 289 1.23 9.37 12.55
CA GLN A 289 2.24 10.29 12.04
C GLN A 289 3.63 10.02 12.65
N GLU A 290 3.69 9.74 13.95
CA GLU A 290 4.92 9.28 14.58
C GLU A 290 5.42 7.95 14.03
N TYR A 291 4.51 7.01 13.79
CA TYR A 291 4.86 5.71 13.23
C TYR A 291 5.45 5.87 11.82
N MET A 292 4.82 6.66 10.94
CA MET A 292 5.35 6.96 9.61
C MET A 292 6.78 7.50 9.70
N LYS A 293 7.00 8.51 10.55
CA LYS A 293 8.32 9.10 10.76
C LYS A 293 9.33 8.07 11.27
N LYS A 294 8.99 7.33 12.34
CA LYS A 294 9.88 6.32 12.97
C LYS A 294 10.20 5.13 12.06
N LYS A 295 9.41 4.89 11.00
CA LYS A 295 9.56 3.75 10.10
C LYS A 295 9.96 4.14 8.68
N SER A 296 10.27 5.42 8.44
CA SER A 296 10.59 5.96 7.10
C SER A 296 9.50 5.66 6.07
N LEU A 297 8.24 5.68 6.50
CA LEU A 297 7.11 5.57 5.59
C LEU A 297 6.85 6.93 4.94
N LEU A 298 6.52 6.93 3.67
CA LEU A 298 6.23 8.09 2.85
C LEU A 298 4.78 8.05 2.33
N GLY A 299 4.46 8.98 1.44
CA GLY A 299 3.20 9.02 0.72
C GLY A 299 2.05 9.68 1.49
N GLU A 300 1.05 10.10 0.72
CA GLU A 300 -0.14 10.78 1.21
C GLU A 300 -1.32 9.81 1.33
N PHE A 301 -2.32 10.24 2.11
CA PHE A 301 -3.60 9.54 2.19
C PHE A 301 -4.40 9.76 0.90
N ILE A 302 -4.61 8.69 0.13
CA ILE A 302 -5.47 8.72 -1.05
C ILE A 302 -6.54 7.63 -0.98
N THR A 303 -7.70 7.87 -1.60
CA THR A 303 -8.89 6.99 -1.52
C THR A 303 -9.65 6.99 -2.85
N GLY A 304 -10.62 6.12 -3.00
CA GLY A 304 -11.56 6.14 -4.11
C GLY A 304 -10.87 6.08 -5.48
N ASP A 305 -11.30 6.95 -6.39
CA ASP A 305 -10.82 6.94 -7.78
C ASP A 305 -9.33 7.23 -7.89
N ASP A 306 -8.77 8.12 -7.06
CA ASP A 306 -7.32 8.40 -7.04
C ASP A 306 -6.52 7.15 -6.65
N LEU A 307 -7.01 6.37 -5.68
CA LEU A 307 -6.38 5.11 -5.29
C LEU A 307 -6.55 4.03 -6.37
N LEU A 308 -7.70 3.99 -7.03
CA LEU A 308 -7.93 3.07 -8.14
C LEU A 308 -7.00 3.37 -9.33
N ASP A 309 -6.82 4.65 -9.67
CA ASP A 309 -5.90 5.06 -10.74
C ASP A 309 -4.44 4.78 -10.36
N TYR A 310 -4.05 5.00 -9.10
CA TYR A 310 -2.77 4.56 -8.58
C TYR A 310 -2.58 3.04 -8.76
N TRP A 311 -3.61 2.22 -8.50
CA TRP A 311 -3.52 0.76 -8.70
C TRP A 311 -3.39 0.36 -10.16
N LYS A 312 -4.09 1.02 -11.10
CA LYS A 312 -3.96 0.76 -12.54
C LYS A 312 -2.52 0.97 -13.00
N VAL A 313 -1.95 2.13 -12.66
CA VAL A 313 -0.57 2.48 -13.03
C VAL A 313 0.42 1.47 -12.44
N ASN A 314 0.25 1.11 -11.15
CA ASN A 314 1.15 0.17 -10.48
C ASN A 314 0.99 -1.26 -11.00
N ASN A 315 -0.22 -1.70 -11.32
CA ASN A 315 -0.45 -3.03 -11.92
C ASN A 315 0.28 -3.16 -13.26
N ASP A 316 0.21 -2.13 -14.12
CA ASP A 316 0.91 -2.10 -15.41
C ASP A 316 2.43 -2.03 -15.25
N THR A 317 2.91 -1.25 -14.28
CA THR A 317 4.33 -1.17 -13.93
C THR A 317 4.86 -2.53 -13.49
N HIS A 318 4.16 -3.20 -12.57
CA HIS A 318 4.58 -4.52 -12.08
C HIS A 318 4.48 -5.61 -13.16
N ARG A 319 3.52 -5.51 -14.07
CA ARG A 319 3.47 -6.40 -15.25
C ARG A 319 4.75 -6.28 -16.08
N LYS A 320 5.18 -5.04 -16.39
CA LYS A 320 6.44 -4.80 -17.13
C LYS A 320 7.65 -5.35 -16.37
N LEU A 321 7.77 -5.04 -15.09
CA LEU A 321 8.89 -5.52 -14.27
C LEU A 321 8.95 -7.05 -14.20
N LEU A 322 7.82 -7.72 -14.00
CA LEU A 322 7.74 -9.18 -13.95
C LEU A 322 8.08 -9.82 -15.29
N THR A 323 7.68 -9.19 -16.42
CA THR A 323 8.07 -9.63 -17.78
C THR A 323 9.57 -9.48 -17.98
N GLU A 324 10.16 -8.35 -17.58
CA GLU A 324 11.60 -8.09 -17.72
C GLU A 324 12.47 -9.10 -16.96
N ILE A 325 12.01 -9.59 -15.81
CA ILE A 325 12.74 -10.61 -15.04
C ILE A 325 12.36 -12.05 -15.40
N GLY A 326 11.46 -12.24 -16.38
CA GLY A 326 11.05 -13.56 -16.88
C GLY A 326 10.08 -14.34 -15.96
N GLU A 327 9.47 -13.66 -14.96
CA GLU A 327 8.48 -14.30 -14.06
C GLU A 327 7.09 -14.45 -14.70
N ILE A 328 6.81 -13.67 -15.75
CA ILE A 328 5.62 -13.79 -16.61
C ILE A 328 6.00 -13.60 -18.09
N LYS A 329 5.09 -14.05 -19.00
CA LYS A 329 5.26 -13.90 -20.46
C LYS A 329 4.63 -12.62 -20.95
#